data_00193d8908d06f773075d8da97742cf7
#
_entry.id   00193d8908d06f773075d8da97742cf7
#
_cell.length_a   1.000
_cell.length_b   1.000
_cell.length_c   1.000
_cell.angle_alpha   90.00
_cell.angle_beta   90.00
_cell.angle_gamma   90.00
#
_symmetry.space_group_name_H-M   'P 1'
#
loop_
_entity.id
_entity.type
_entity.pdbx_description
1 polymer ?
#
loop_
_entity_poly.entity_id
_entity_poly.type
_entity_poly.pdbx_seq_one_letter_code
_entity_poly.pdbx_strand_id
1 'polypeptide(L)'
;MSIHGEYTSNHLAVSAVTAYAKEKGARMHVHISETKTEHEECKERHGGKTPVQYFDSLGMFDVPVTAAHCVWIEGDDYDILKTKNATVAANPVSNLKLASGVSNVPEMLKLGLNVAIGTDSTASNNSLNFMEEMKAFSIAPKAWFKDPQA
;
A
#
# COMPACT_ATOMS: atom_id res chain seq x y z
N MET A 1 -14.38 -4.46 -3.21
CA MET A 1 -14.43 -4.99 -1.83
C MET A 1 -13.22 -4.54 -1.07
N SER A 2 -13.22 -4.57 0.26
CA SER A 2 -12.07 -4.11 1.03
C SER A 2 -11.85 -4.92 2.29
N ILE A 3 -10.59 -5.02 2.66
CA ILE A 3 -10.09 -5.35 4.00
C ILE A 3 -9.39 -4.09 4.49
N HIS A 4 -9.52 -3.75 5.75
CA HIS A 4 -8.88 -2.54 6.29
C HIS A 4 -7.35 -2.68 6.22
N GLY A 5 -6.79 -3.64 6.96
CA GLY A 5 -5.37 -3.93 7.00
C GLY A 5 -5.10 -5.27 7.66
N GLU A 6 -3.86 -5.71 7.67
CA GLU A 6 -3.45 -6.99 8.24
C GLU A 6 -3.80 -7.07 9.73
N TYR A 7 -3.44 -6.07 10.50
CA TYR A 7 -3.57 -6.02 11.97
C TYR A 7 -5.01 -5.88 12.49
N THR A 8 -5.96 -5.55 11.61
CA THR A 8 -7.40 -5.43 11.94
C THR A 8 -8.25 -6.57 11.39
N SER A 9 -7.64 -7.52 10.71
CA SER A 9 -8.33 -8.62 10.03
C SER A 9 -7.64 -9.95 10.32
N ASN A 10 -8.42 -11.01 10.41
CA ASN A 10 -7.86 -12.35 10.52
C ASN A 10 -7.83 -13.06 9.17
N HIS A 11 -7.06 -14.14 9.08
CA HIS A 11 -6.89 -14.92 7.86
C HIS A 11 -8.21 -15.46 7.27
N LEU A 12 -9.19 -15.80 8.13
CA LEU A 12 -10.50 -16.30 7.68
C LEU A 12 -11.28 -15.19 6.96
N ALA A 13 -11.30 -13.98 7.54
CA ALA A 13 -11.98 -12.83 6.93
C ALA A 13 -11.32 -12.46 5.59
N VAL A 14 -9.99 -12.38 5.56
CA VAL A 14 -9.24 -12.09 4.34
C VAL A 14 -9.55 -13.11 3.25
N SER A 15 -9.44 -14.41 3.56
CA SER A 15 -9.69 -15.48 2.60
C SER A 15 -11.14 -15.49 2.10
N ALA A 16 -12.12 -15.29 3.00
CA ALA A 16 -13.54 -15.28 2.63
C ALA A 16 -13.88 -14.09 1.72
N VAL A 17 -13.41 -12.89 2.04
CA VAL A 17 -13.66 -11.69 1.22
C VAL A 17 -12.95 -11.81 -0.13
N THR A 18 -11.74 -12.35 -0.16
CA THR A 18 -10.98 -12.60 -1.39
C THR A 18 -11.71 -13.62 -2.30
N ALA A 19 -12.17 -14.74 -1.72
CA ALA A 19 -12.91 -15.74 -2.47
C ALA A 19 -14.20 -15.16 -3.08
N TYR A 20 -14.93 -14.35 -2.30
CA TYR A 20 -16.12 -13.68 -2.76
C TYR A 20 -15.82 -12.62 -3.84
N ALA A 21 -14.73 -11.85 -3.68
CA ALA A 21 -14.29 -10.92 -4.72
C ALA A 21 -13.98 -11.65 -6.04
N LYS A 22 -13.29 -12.80 -5.96
CA LYS A 22 -12.99 -13.64 -7.12
C LYS A 22 -14.27 -14.16 -7.81
N GLU A 23 -15.22 -14.67 -7.02
CA GLU A 23 -16.53 -15.15 -7.54
C GLU A 23 -17.29 -14.03 -8.27
N LYS A 24 -17.26 -12.81 -7.75
CA LYS A 24 -17.99 -11.65 -8.31
C LYS A 24 -17.22 -10.85 -9.36
N GLY A 25 -15.97 -11.21 -9.67
CA GLY A 25 -15.11 -10.42 -10.54
C GLY A 25 -14.84 -9.02 -9.98
N ALA A 26 -14.84 -8.88 -8.65
CA ALA A 26 -14.67 -7.61 -7.97
C ALA A 26 -13.19 -7.33 -7.67
N ARG A 27 -12.86 -6.03 -7.49
CA ARG A 27 -11.55 -5.58 -7.07
C ARG A 27 -11.45 -5.55 -5.55
N MET A 28 -10.22 -5.70 -5.03
CA MET A 28 -9.92 -5.53 -3.61
C MET A 28 -9.21 -4.20 -3.36
N HIS A 29 -9.40 -3.67 -2.15
CA HIS A 29 -8.69 -2.50 -1.64
C HIS A 29 -8.24 -2.78 -0.22
N VAL A 30 -6.99 -2.42 0.13
CA VAL A 30 -6.41 -2.73 1.44
C VAL A 30 -5.27 -1.74 1.75
N HIS A 31 -5.11 -1.35 3.03
CA HIS A 31 -3.92 -0.62 3.49
C HIS A 31 -2.78 -1.61 3.71
N ILE A 32 -1.61 -1.29 3.19
CA ILE A 32 -0.44 -2.18 3.23
C ILE A 32 0.79 -1.40 3.65
N SER A 33 1.43 -1.85 4.72
CA SER A 33 2.73 -1.34 5.18
C SER A 33 2.75 0.19 5.26
N GLU A 34 1.70 0.77 5.84
CA GLU A 34 1.59 2.21 6.02
C GLU A 34 2.62 2.71 7.02
N THR A 35 2.73 2.05 8.17
CA THR A 35 3.67 2.40 9.23
C THR A 35 4.74 1.33 9.40
N LYS A 36 5.91 1.74 9.91
CA LYS A 36 6.98 0.80 10.24
C LYS A 36 6.53 -0.23 11.28
N THR A 37 5.77 0.21 12.28
CA THR A 37 5.24 -0.65 13.33
C THR A 37 4.34 -1.74 12.74
N GLU A 38 3.36 -1.38 11.90
CA GLU A 38 2.52 -2.36 11.19
C GLU A 38 3.36 -3.40 10.45
N HIS A 39 4.34 -2.91 9.68
CA HIS A 39 5.20 -3.77 8.86
C HIS A 39 6.00 -4.77 9.68
N GLU A 40 6.69 -4.30 10.73
CA GLU A 40 7.53 -5.16 11.58
C GLU A 40 6.69 -6.11 12.43
N GLU A 41 5.58 -5.65 13.03
CA GLU A 41 4.69 -6.51 13.81
C GLU A 41 4.01 -7.58 12.94
N CYS A 42 3.70 -7.29 11.67
CA CYS A 42 3.21 -8.31 10.74
C CYS A 42 4.25 -9.42 10.56
N LYS A 43 5.52 -9.07 10.40
CA LYS A 43 6.62 -10.05 10.28
C LYS A 43 6.72 -10.92 11.55
N GLU A 44 6.55 -10.32 12.72
CA GLU A 44 6.53 -11.06 13.99
C GLU A 44 5.35 -12.05 14.07
N ARG A 45 4.13 -11.60 13.70
CA ARG A 45 2.92 -12.42 13.74
C ARG A 45 2.90 -13.55 12.72
N HIS A 46 3.55 -13.36 11.56
CA HIS A 46 3.42 -14.25 10.40
C HIS A 46 4.74 -14.89 9.95
N GLY A 47 5.66 -15.14 10.89
CA GLY A 47 6.87 -15.93 10.64
C GLY A 47 7.81 -15.26 9.62
N GLY A 48 7.97 -13.95 9.71
CA GLY A 48 8.86 -13.15 8.87
C GLY A 48 8.22 -12.61 7.59
N LYS A 49 6.94 -12.89 7.34
CA LYS A 49 6.23 -12.36 6.16
C LYS A 49 5.89 -10.89 6.33
N THR A 50 6.19 -10.09 5.33
CA THR A 50 5.68 -8.73 5.22
C THR A 50 4.15 -8.72 4.99
N PRO A 51 3.44 -7.60 5.18
CA PRO A 51 2.02 -7.50 4.83
C PRO A 51 1.72 -7.91 3.38
N VAL A 52 2.57 -7.56 2.42
CA VAL A 52 2.42 -7.99 1.02
C VAL A 52 2.51 -9.50 0.90
N GLN A 53 3.56 -10.10 1.45
CA GLN A 53 3.78 -11.54 1.41
C GLN A 53 2.68 -12.33 2.15
N TYR A 54 2.20 -11.78 3.26
CA TYR A 54 1.08 -12.37 4.00
C TYR A 54 -0.20 -12.38 3.16
N PHE A 55 -0.60 -11.27 2.60
CA PHE A 55 -1.79 -11.18 1.75
C PHE A 55 -1.67 -12.01 0.47
N ASP A 56 -0.48 -12.07 -0.14
CA ASP A 56 -0.23 -12.95 -1.29
C ASP A 56 -0.41 -14.42 -0.91
N SER A 57 0.10 -14.83 0.26
CA SER A 57 -0.07 -16.21 0.74
C SER A 57 -1.53 -16.62 1.01
N LEU A 58 -2.44 -15.66 1.14
CA LEU A 58 -3.89 -15.85 1.26
C LEU A 58 -4.64 -15.69 -0.08
N GLY A 59 -3.91 -15.50 -1.18
CA GLY A 59 -4.47 -15.35 -2.52
C GLY A 59 -5.13 -14.01 -2.81
N MET A 60 -4.93 -12.98 -1.96
CA MET A 60 -5.58 -11.68 -2.15
C MET A 60 -5.23 -11.05 -3.50
N PHE A 61 -4.01 -11.22 -3.97
CA PHE A 61 -3.55 -10.68 -5.25
C PHE A 61 -3.94 -11.53 -6.48
N ASP A 62 -4.76 -12.58 -6.31
CA ASP A 62 -5.34 -13.32 -7.44
C ASP A 62 -6.52 -12.57 -8.09
N VAL A 63 -6.94 -11.46 -7.51
CA VAL A 63 -7.88 -10.49 -8.07
C VAL A 63 -7.20 -9.13 -8.20
N PRO A 64 -7.72 -8.18 -9.00
CA PRO A 64 -7.14 -6.85 -9.06
C PRO A 64 -7.18 -6.16 -7.69
N VAL A 65 -6.02 -5.70 -7.20
CA VAL A 65 -5.87 -5.07 -5.88
C VAL A 65 -5.39 -3.64 -6.02
N THR A 66 -5.97 -2.75 -5.21
CA THR A 66 -5.38 -1.45 -4.88
C THR A 66 -4.79 -1.53 -3.48
N ALA A 67 -3.46 -1.44 -3.40
CA ALA A 67 -2.68 -1.42 -2.17
C ALA A 67 -2.42 0.04 -1.77
N ALA A 68 -3.06 0.52 -0.71
CA ALA A 68 -2.89 1.88 -0.23
C ALA A 68 -1.61 2.02 0.60
N HIS A 69 -0.98 3.18 0.53
CA HIS A 69 0.25 3.61 1.20
C HIS A 69 1.53 2.94 0.70
N CYS A 70 1.77 1.69 0.97
CA CYS A 70 2.99 0.95 0.62
C CYS A 70 4.29 1.73 0.98
N VAL A 71 4.31 2.34 2.18
CA VAL A 71 5.44 3.17 2.65
C VAL A 71 6.65 2.31 2.96
N TRP A 72 6.42 1.17 3.63
CA TRP A 72 7.47 0.31 4.20
C TRP A 72 7.65 -1.01 3.46
N ILE A 73 7.15 -1.12 2.22
CA ILE A 73 7.40 -2.31 1.40
C ILE A 73 8.88 -2.49 1.12
N GLU A 74 9.35 -3.74 1.09
CA GLU A 74 10.76 -4.07 0.96
C GLU A 74 10.99 -5.36 0.14
N GLY A 75 12.20 -5.56 -0.35
CA GLY A 75 12.63 -6.81 -0.97
C GLY A 75 11.68 -7.34 -2.04
N ASP A 76 11.20 -8.57 -1.85
CA ASP A 76 10.32 -9.28 -2.80
C ASP A 76 8.92 -8.65 -2.92
N ASP A 77 8.54 -7.74 -2.04
CA ASP A 77 7.23 -7.05 -2.09
C ASP A 77 7.01 -6.34 -3.43
N TYR A 78 8.06 -5.71 -3.95
CA TYR A 78 8.01 -5.03 -5.26
C TYR A 78 7.71 -6.02 -6.38
N ASP A 79 8.35 -7.18 -6.38
CA ASP A 79 8.15 -8.20 -7.41
C ASP A 79 6.77 -8.84 -7.32
N ILE A 80 6.26 -9.08 -6.11
CA ILE A 80 4.90 -9.57 -5.89
C ILE A 80 3.89 -8.57 -6.46
N LEU A 81 3.95 -7.30 -6.02
CA LEU A 81 3.01 -6.28 -6.46
C LEU A 81 3.04 -6.08 -7.99
N LYS A 82 4.24 -6.09 -8.58
CA LYS A 82 4.42 -5.99 -10.03
C LYS A 82 3.84 -7.21 -10.77
N THR A 83 4.23 -8.42 -10.37
CA THR A 83 3.83 -9.67 -11.05
C THR A 83 2.31 -9.87 -10.96
N LYS A 84 1.71 -9.52 -9.84
CA LYS A 84 0.27 -9.57 -9.61
C LYS A 84 -0.49 -8.36 -10.19
N ASN A 85 0.21 -7.45 -10.84
CA ASN A 85 -0.36 -6.24 -11.46
C ASN A 85 -1.23 -5.43 -10.46
N ALA A 86 -0.78 -5.35 -9.22
CA ALA A 86 -1.42 -4.53 -8.21
C ALA A 86 -1.20 -3.04 -8.48
N THR A 87 -2.15 -2.20 -8.09
CA THR A 87 -2.00 -0.74 -8.12
C THR A 87 -1.61 -0.25 -6.74
N VAL A 88 -0.51 0.44 -6.62
CA VAL A 88 -0.16 1.16 -5.39
C VAL A 88 -0.84 2.52 -5.39
N ALA A 89 -1.63 2.84 -4.36
CA ALA A 89 -2.18 4.17 -4.15
C ALA A 89 -1.34 4.90 -3.09
N ALA A 90 -0.46 5.77 -3.52
CA ALA A 90 0.33 6.61 -2.62
C ALA A 90 -0.54 7.76 -2.07
N ASN A 91 -0.48 7.95 -0.75
CA ASN A 91 -1.27 8.97 -0.04
C ASN A 91 -0.32 9.96 0.67
N PRO A 92 0.40 10.81 -0.08
CA PRO A 92 1.55 11.54 0.46
C PRO A 92 1.20 12.49 1.61
N VAL A 93 0.10 13.24 1.53
CA VAL A 93 -0.28 14.17 2.61
C VAL A 93 -0.65 13.42 3.88
N SER A 94 -1.44 12.34 3.78
CA SER A 94 -1.77 11.49 4.92
C SER A 94 -0.51 10.88 5.55
N ASN A 95 0.36 10.29 4.75
CA ASN A 95 1.61 9.68 5.21
C ASN A 95 2.50 10.68 5.95
N LEU A 96 2.60 11.91 5.46
CA LEU A 96 3.38 12.98 6.09
C LEU A 96 2.71 13.47 7.39
N LYS A 97 1.40 13.68 7.37
CA LYS A 97 0.65 14.14 8.53
C LYS A 97 0.71 13.16 9.70
N LEU A 98 0.60 11.87 9.41
CA LEU A 98 0.64 10.80 10.41
C LEU A 98 2.07 10.34 10.76
N ALA A 99 3.08 10.97 10.15
CA ALA A 99 4.47 10.57 10.29
C ALA A 99 4.73 9.10 9.92
N SER A 100 3.93 8.55 9.01
CA SER A 100 4.10 7.18 8.51
C SER A 100 5.38 7.01 7.70
N GLY A 101 5.82 8.07 7.01
CA GLY A 101 7.01 8.08 6.15
C GLY A 101 6.69 8.55 4.74
N VAL A 102 7.55 8.19 3.79
CA VAL A 102 7.38 8.51 2.36
C VAL A 102 7.54 7.25 1.54
N SER A 103 6.51 6.88 0.77
CA SER A 103 6.55 5.74 -0.13
C SER A 103 7.66 5.91 -1.17
N ASN A 104 8.43 4.86 -1.44
CA ASN A 104 9.50 4.91 -2.44
C ASN A 104 8.95 4.86 -3.88
N VAL A 105 8.16 5.87 -4.22
CA VAL A 105 7.53 6.00 -5.53
C VAL A 105 8.56 5.99 -6.66
N PRO A 106 9.72 6.67 -6.55
CA PRO A 106 10.73 6.61 -7.60
C PRO A 106 11.17 5.19 -7.95
N GLU A 107 11.42 4.35 -6.94
CA GLU A 107 11.80 2.95 -7.18
C GLU A 107 10.63 2.13 -7.72
N MET A 108 9.40 2.35 -7.23
CA MET A 108 8.20 1.69 -7.77
C MET A 108 8.04 1.96 -9.28
N LEU A 109 8.16 3.22 -9.69
CA LEU A 109 8.04 3.62 -11.09
C LEU A 109 9.17 3.05 -11.94
N LYS A 110 10.42 3.08 -11.45
CA LYS A 110 11.59 2.49 -12.12
C LYS A 110 11.42 0.99 -12.33
N LEU A 111 10.84 0.29 -11.36
CA LEU A 111 10.53 -1.14 -11.45
C LEU A 111 9.30 -1.42 -12.31
N GLY A 112 8.54 -0.41 -12.71
CA GLY A 112 7.37 -0.54 -13.56
C GLY A 112 6.08 -0.95 -12.82
N LEU A 113 5.98 -0.64 -11.53
CA LEU A 113 4.73 -0.79 -10.79
C LEU A 113 3.71 0.25 -11.26
N ASN A 114 2.43 -0.11 -11.21
CA ASN A 114 1.36 0.83 -11.43
C ASN A 114 1.12 1.65 -10.15
N VAL A 115 1.42 2.95 -10.21
CA VAL A 115 1.28 3.87 -9.07
C VAL A 115 0.20 4.90 -9.36
N ALA A 116 -0.70 5.06 -8.40
CA ALA A 116 -1.74 6.08 -8.39
C ALA A 116 -1.57 6.99 -7.17
N ILE A 117 -2.26 8.13 -7.19
CA ILE A 117 -2.30 9.07 -6.08
C ILE A 117 -3.67 8.97 -5.41
N GLY A 118 -3.70 8.88 -4.09
CA GLY A 118 -4.90 8.91 -3.27
C GLY A 118 -4.86 10.04 -2.25
N THR A 119 -6.02 10.51 -1.83
CA THR A 119 -6.15 11.54 -0.79
C THR A 119 -6.22 10.98 0.61
N ASP A 120 -6.53 9.70 0.74
CA ASP A 120 -6.96 9.10 2.00
C ASP A 120 -8.20 9.82 2.58
N SER A 121 -8.51 9.63 3.85
CA SER A 121 -9.66 10.26 4.50
C SER A 121 -9.38 11.70 4.93
N THR A 122 -10.45 12.50 5.13
CA THR A 122 -10.32 13.85 5.71
C THR A 122 -9.78 13.83 7.14
N ALA A 123 -9.89 12.72 7.86
CA ALA A 123 -9.34 12.57 9.21
C ALA A 123 -7.80 12.53 9.18
N SER A 124 -7.21 11.86 8.19
CA SER A 124 -5.76 11.72 8.03
C SER A 124 -5.12 12.79 7.13
N ASN A 125 -5.92 13.49 6.32
CA ASN A 125 -5.46 14.49 5.36
C ASN A 125 -5.88 15.94 5.72
N ASN A 126 -7.04 16.14 6.34
CA ASN A 126 -7.76 17.42 6.53
C ASN A 126 -8.42 17.97 5.25
N SER A 127 -8.09 17.46 4.08
CA SER A 127 -8.56 17.94 2.79
C SER A 127 -8.74 16.75 1.83
N LEU A 128 -9.55 16.93 0.81
CA LEU A 128 -9.64 16.04 -0.35
C LEU A 128 -9.16 16.78 -1.62
N ASN A 129 -8.27 17.75 -1.43
CA ASN A 129 -7.70 18.54 -2.51
C ASN A 129 -6.62 17.74 -3.24
N PHE A 130 -7.00 17.14 -4.35
CA PHE A 130 -6.09 16.31 -5.16
C PHE A 130 -4.87 17.07 -5.70
N MET A 131 -4.97 18.39 -5.91
CA MET A 131 -3.84 19.19 -6.36
C MET A 131 -2.75 19.31 -5.28
N GLU A 132 -3.14 19.31 -4.00
CA GLU A 132 -2.18 19.27 -2.89
C GLU A 132 -1.47 17.91 -2.83
N GLU A 133 -2.20 16.82 -3.07
CA GLU A 133 -1.61 15.49 -3.17
C GLU A 133 -0.57 15.41 -4.29
N MET A 134 -0.90 15.90 -5.49
CA MET A 134 0.05 15.92 -6.62
C MET A 134 1.32 16.70 -6.27
N LYS A 135 1.19 17.82 -5.57
CA LYS A 135 2.34 18.60 -5.11
C LYS A 135 3.18 17.84 -4.09
N ALA A 136 2.54 17.27 -3.06
CA ALA A 136 3.23 16.48 -2.05
C ALA A 136 3.91 15.24 -2.65
N PHE A 137 3.22 14.54 -3.55
CA PHE A 137 3.72 13.38 -4.30
C PHE A 137 5.01 13.70 -5.06
N SER A 138 5.08 14.87 -5.68
CA SER A 138 6.25 15.27 -6.49
C SER A 138 7.42 15.83 -5.66
N ILE A 139 7.19 16.28 -4.42
CA ILE A 139 8.22 16.96 -3.63
C ILE A 139 8.73 16.10 -2.47
N ALA A 140 7.86 15.36 -1.78
CA ALA A 140 8.22 14.62 -0.59
C ALA A 140 9.33 13.58 -0.84
N PRO A 141 9.32 12.78 -1.92
CA PRO A 141 10.39 11.83 -2.21
C PRO A 141 11.75 12.51 -2.37
N LYS A 142 11.81 13.68 -3.03
CA LYS A 142 13.07 14.42 -3.24
C LYS A 142 13.74 14.80 -1.93
N ALA A 143 12.97 15.31 -1.01
CA ALA A 143 13.48 15.69 0.31
C ALA A 143 13.83 14.45 1.16
N TRP A 144 13.01 13.41 1.12
CA TRP A 144 13.18 12.20 1.91
C TRP A 144 14.41 11.39 1.49
N PHE A 145 14.55 11.15 0.20
CA PHE A 145 15.65 10.38 -0.37
C PHE A 145 16.88 11.24 -0.68
N LYS A 146 16.82 12.58 -0.46
CA LYS A 146 17.90 13.54 -0.76
C LYS A 146 18.35 13.48 -2.22
N ASP A 147 17.41 13.25 -3.12
CA ASP A 147 17.63 13.15 -4.55
C ASP A 147 16.70 14.12 -5.30
N PRO A 148 17.23 15.12 -6.01
CA PRO A 148 16.42 16.08 -6.75
C PRO A 148 15.69 15.45 -7.95
N GLN A 149 16.06 14.23 -8.35
CA GLN A 149 15.43 13.50 -9.45
C GLN A 149 14.36 12.47 -8.98
N ALA A 150 14.25 12.26 -7.65
CA ALA A 150 13.28 11.34 -7.07
C ALA A 150 11.83 11.76 -7.33
#